data_a25c3adbc6ec94a0c85856617382aef8
#
_entry.id   a25c3adbc6ec94a0c85856617382aef8
#
_cell.length_a   1.000
_cell.length_b   1.000
_cell.length_c   1.000
_cell.angle_alpha   90.00
_cell.angle_beta   90.00
_cell.angle_gamma   90.00
#
_symmetry.space_group_name_H-M   'P 1'
#
loop_
_entity.id
_entity.type
_entity.pdbx_description
1 polymer ?
#
loop_
_entity_poly.entity_id
_entity_poly.type
_entity_poly.pdbx_seq_one_letter_code
_entity_poly.pdbx_strand_id
1 'polypeptide(L)'
;MLNSVAKAMEPAEREPSVEHVRPHYLETLTLVERLHRRLLDVIKDEFDRRSRADINAVQALLLYNIGEKDLTAGELRTRGYYLGSNVSYNLKKLVEMGYLDHQRSHIDRRSVRIKLTDKGREVRDIVEMLYQKHVATVAQVGGIHCDEFATLNRSLQRLERFWTDQILYRL
;
A
#
# COMPACT_ATOMS: atom_id res chain seq x y z
N MET A 1 1.92 10.02 66.23
CA MET A 1 2.94 9.79 65.17
C MET A 1 2.22 9.56 63.86
N LEU A 2 2.11 10.60 63.10
CA LEU A 2 1.45 10.60 61.78
C LEU A 2 2.55 10.44 60.71
N ASN A 3 2.59 9.25 60.10
CA ASN A 3 3.46 9.00 58.96
C ASN A 3 2.64 9.25 57.68
N SER A 4 2.76 10.46 57.15
CA SER A 4 2.22 10.83 55.83
C SER A 4 3.18 10.29 54.79
N VAL A 5 2.77 9.18 54.12
CA VAL A 5 3.46 8.70 52.94
C VAL A 5 3.03 9.60 51.75
N ALA A 6 3.90 10.52 51.42
CA ALA A 6 3.77 11.31 50.17
C ALA A 6 3.96 10.35 49.00
N LYS A 7 2.85 10.00 48.35
CA LYS A 7 2.83 9.29 47.05
C LYS A 7 3.46 10.21 46.01
N ALA A 8 4.70 9.93 45.60
CA ALA A 8 5.33 10.61 44.50
C ALA A 8 4.45 10.43 43.24
N MET A 9 3.90 11.52 42.75
CA MET A 9 3.26 11.57 41.40
C MET A 9 4.35 11.30 40.37
N GLU A 10 4.20 10.23 39.61
CA GLU A 10 4.97 10.02 38.41
C GLU A 10 4.84 11.25 37.50
N PRO A 11 5.94 11.72 36.89
CA PRO A 11 5.87 12.86 35.99
C PRO A 11 4.95 12.48 34.82
N ALA A 12 3.86 13.23 34.67
CA ALA A 12 3.01 13.14 33.48
C ALA A 12 3.91 13.16 32.25
N GLU A 13 3.79 12.18 31.38
CA GLU A 13 4.48 12.14 30.09
C GLU A 13 4.19 13.46 29.37
N ARG A 14 5.17 14.34 29.36
CA ARG A 14 5.08 15.59 28.60
C ARG A 14 4.92 15.22 27.14
N GLU A 15 3.87 15.68 26.49
CA GLU A 15 3.72 15.53 25.04
C GLU A 15 5.04 15.93 24.37
N PRO A 16 5.58 15.09 23.49
CA PRO A 16 6.85 15.34 22.86
C PRO A 16 6.76 16.68 22.10
N SER A 17 7.71 17.59 22.36
CA SER A 17 7.74 18.87 21.66
C SER A 17 7.84 18.66 20.15
N VAL A 18 7.34 19.60 19.35
CA VAL A 18 7.42 19.56 17.87
C VAL A 18 8.85 19.31 17.39
N GLU A 19 9.85 19.84 18.08
CA GLU A 19 11.27 19.65 17.77
C GLU A 19 11.71 18.18 17.87
N HIS A 20 11.16 17.41 18.82
CA HIS A 20 11.46 15.98 18.96
C HIS A 20 10.72 15.12 17.95
N VAL A 21 9.51 15.48 17.57
CA VAL A 21 8.71 14.72 16.59
C VAL A 21 9.19 14.93 15.16
N ARG A 22 9.63 16.15 14.83
CA ARG A 22 9.98 16.56 13.46
C ARG A 22 10.97 15.64 12.75
N PRO A 23 12.14 15.29 13.31
CA PRO A 23 13.10 14.44 12.60
C PRO A 23 12.54 13.06 12.29
N HIS A 24 11.84 12.43 13.23
CA HIS A 24 11.22 11.12 13.02
C HIS A 24 10.10 11.15 11.99
N TYR A 25 9.31 12.21 11.97
CA TYR A 25 8.28 12.40 10.96
C TYR A 25 8.88 12.50 9.56
N LEU A 26 9.92 13.33 9.35
CA LEU A 26 10.57 13.49 8.06
C LEU A 26 11.29 12.22 7.61
N GLU A 27 11.90 11.49 8.54
CA GLU A 27 12.49 10.17 8.25
C GLU A 27 11.42 9.17 7.80
N THR A 28 10.26 9.14 8.46
CA THR A 28 9.13 8.29 8.06
C THR A 28 8.68 8.58 6.62
N LEU A 29 8.54 9.86 6.23
CA LEU A 29 8.20 10.23 4.85
C LEU A 29 9.23 9.70 3.86
N THR A 30 10.51 9.90 4.15
CA THR A 30 11.61 9.42 3.31
C THR A 30 11.58 7.90 3.19
N LEU A 31 11.32 7.18 4.28
CA LEU A 31 11.24 5.72 4.28
C LEU A 31 10.05 5.20 3.47
N VAL A 32 8.87 5.82 3.58
CA VAL A 32 7.68 5.45 2.80
C VAL A 32 7.96 5.56 1.29
N GLU A 33 8.56 6.67 0.84
CA GLU A 33 8.92 6.86 -0.57
C GLU A 33 9.97 5.82 -1.04
N ARG A 34 10.98 5.56 -0.22
CA ARG A 34 12.03 4.58 -0.55
C ARG A 34 11.48 3.16 -0.60
N LEU A 35 10.64 2.78 0.36
CA LEU A 35 10.01 1.45 0.40
C LEU A 35 9.13 1.22 -0.83
N HIS A 36 8.33 2.21 -1.23
CA HIS A 36 7.53 2.09 -2.44
C HIS A 36 8.39 1.85 -3.69
N ARG A 37 9.48 2.61 -3.85
CA ARG A 37 10.42 2.38 -4.97
C ARG A 37 11.05 0.99 -4.91
N ARG A 38 11.51 0.54 -3.73
CA ARG A 38 12.12 -0.79 -3.57
C ARG A 38 11.14 -1.92 -3.84
N LEU A 39 9.88 -1.76 -3.48
CA LEU A 39 8.83 -2.72 -3.82
C LEU A 39 8.71 -2.86 -5.35
N LEU A 40 8.68 -1.75 -6.08
CA LEU A 40 8.64 -1.78 -7.55
C LEU A 40 9.92 -2.37 -8.16
N ASP A 41 11.11 -2.08 -7.61
CA ASP A 41 12.38 -2.67 -8.05
C ASP A 41 12.36 -4.21 -7.90
N VAL A 42 11.87 -4.71 -6.77
CA VAL A 42 11.76 -6.15 -6.47
C VAL A 42 10.79 -6.84 -7.43
N ILE A 43 9.63 -6.24 -7.67
CA ILE A 43 8.66 -6.76 -8.65
C ILE A 43 9.29 -6.79 -10.04
N LYS A 44 9.93 -5.69 -10.46
CA LYS A 44 10.62 -5.61 -11.75
C LYS A 44 11.64 -6.73 -11.92
N ASP A 45 12.51 -6.95 -10.94
CA ASP A 45 13.54 -7.98 -10.96
C ASP A 45 12.93 -9.39 -11.09
N GLU A 46 11.81 -9.68 -10.43
CA GLU A 46 11.10 -10.97 -10.57
C GLU A 46 10.56 -11.16 -12.01
N PHE A 47 10.02 -10.10 -12.62
CA PHE A 47 9.52 -10.16 -14.01
C PHE A 47 10.67 -10.26 -15.02
N ASP A 48 11.78 -9.56 -14.81
CA ASP A 48 12.98 -9.65 -15.64
C ASP A 48 13.55 -11.08 -15.62
N ARG A 49 13.63 -11.74 -14.45
CA ARG A 49 14.04 -13.13 -14.31
C ARG A 49 13.14 -14.12 -15.04
N ARG A 50 11.86 -13.79 -15.21
CA ARG A 50 10.88 -14.59 -15.97
C ARG A 50 10.82 -14.22 -17.45
N SER A 51 11.71 -13.32 -17.92
CA SER A 51 11.70 -12.80 -19.29
C SER A 51 10.35 -12.15 -19.69
N ARG A 52 9.64 -11.54 -18.74
CA ARG A 52 8.37 -10.86 -18.95
C ARG A 52 8.62 -9.35 -19.09
N ALA A 53 9.02 -8.93 -20.31
CA ALA A 53 9.24 -7.51 -20.63
C ALA A 53 7.96 -6.78 -21.12
N ASP A 54 6.87 -7.50 -21.25
CA ASP A 54 5.59 -7.01 -21.79
C ASP A 54 4.76 -6.23 -20.76
N ILE A 55 5.15 -6.25 -19.49
CA ILE A 55 4.46 -5.55 -18.39
C ILE A 55 5.48 -4.91 -17.43
N ASN A 56 5.20 -3.71 -16.95
CA ASN A 56 6.05 -3.07 -15.95
C ASN A 56 5.58 -3.33 -14.52
N ALA A 57 6.45 -3.04 -13.53
CA ALA A 57 6.19 -3.30 -12.12
C ALA A 57 4.95 -2.57 -11.59
N VAL A 58 4.68 -1.35 -12.05
CA VAL A 58 3.48 -0.58 -11.64
C VAL A 58 2.21 -1.25 -12.14
N GLN A 59 2.22 -1.74 -13.38
CA GLN A 59 1.10 -2.46 -13.98
C GLN A 59 0.89 -3.81 -13.31
N ALA A 60 1.95 -4.56 -13.02
CA ALA A 60 1.89 -5.82 -12.30
C ALA A 60 1.31 -5.65 -10.89
N LEU A 61 1.77 -4.65 -10.14
CA LEU A 61 1.25 -4.31 -8.81
C LEU A 61 -0.23 -3.87 -8.89
N LEU A 62 -0.63 -3.14 -9.92
CA LEU A 62 -2.03 -2.75 -10.13
C LEU A 62 -2.92 -3.97 -10.36
N LEU A 63 -2.51 -4.93 -11.19
CA LEU A 63 -3.24 -6.19 -11.39
C LEU A 63 -3.35 -6.99 -10.09
N TYR A 64 -2.30 -7.06 -9.30
CA TYR A 64 -2.30 -7.69 -7.99
C TYR A 64 -3.34 -7.05 -7.05
N ASN A 65 -3.37 -5.73 -6.99
CA ASN A 65 -4.28 -4.97 -6.13
C ASN A 65 -5.76 -5.04 -6.56
N ILE A 66 -6.02 -5.21 -7.87
CA ILE A 66 -7.37 -5.49 -8.37
C ILE A 66 -7.84 -6.85 -7.84
N GLY A 67 -6.99 -7.87 -7.90
CA GLY A 67 -7.29 -9.22 -7.44
C GLY A 67 -8.49 -9.83 -8.17
N GLU A 68 -9.22 -10.73 -7.50
CA GLU A 68 -10.42 -11.39 -8.04
C GLU A 68 -11.69 -10.52 -7.98
N LYS A 69 -11.56 -9.28 -7.55
CA LYS A 69 -12.69 -8.38 -7.34
C LYS A 69 -13.11 -7.71 -8.64
N ASP A 70 -14.41 -7.61 -8.81
CA ASP A 70 -15.04 -6.84 -9.85
C ASP A 70 -15.15 -5.38 -9.37
N LEU A 71 -14.20 -4.53 -9.79
CA LEU A 71 -14.05 -3.17 -9.26
C LEU A 71 -14.37 -2.12 -10.31
N THR A 72 -14.99 -1.02 -9.88
CA THR A 72 -15.10 0.18 -10.70
C THR A 72 -13.80 1.00 -10.68
N ALA A 73 -13.57 1.81 -11.71
CA ALA A 73 -12.44 2.75 -11.72
C ALA A 73 -12.50 3.75 -10.55
N GLY A 74 -13.71 4.07 -10.06
CA GLY A 74 -13.94 4.90 -8.89
C GLY A 74 -13.46 4.19 -7.61
N GLU A 75 -13.82 2.92 -7.42
CA GLU A 75 -13.40 2.12 -6.26
C GLU A 75 -11.88 1.93 -6.23
N LEU A 76 -11.23 1.77 -7.37
CA LEU A 76 -9.77 1.71 -7.44
C LEU A 76 -9.09 2.99 -6.97
N ARG A 77 -9.67 4.16 -7.30
CA ARG A 77 -9.16 5.46 -6.81
C ARG A 77 -9.38 5.64 -5.30
N THR A 78 -10.56 5.29 -4.80
CA THR A 78 -10.89 5.44 -3.36
C THR A 78 -10.11 4.48 -2.47
N ARG A 79 -9.68 3.34 -3.00
CA ARG A 79 -8.82 2.38 -2.27
C ARG A 79 -7.35 2.82 -2.17
N GLY A 80 -7.01 4.02 -2.65
CA GLY A 80 -5.68 4.61 -2.50
C GLY A 80 -4.58 3.93 -3.31
N TYR A 81 -4.93 3.02 -4.24
CA TYR A 81 -3.91 2.27 -4.96
C TYR A 81 -3.08 3.12 -5.92
N TYR A 82 -3.58 4.30 -6.38
CA TYR A 82 -2.81 5.23 -7.22
C TYR A 82 -3.51 6.58 -7.43
N LEU A 83 -2.74 7.62 -7.74
CA LEU A 83 -3.23 8.95 -8.08
C LEU A 83 -3.86 9.01 -9.49
N GLY A 84 -5.00 9.64 -9.60
CA GLY A 84 -5.95 9.80 -10.68
C GLY A 84 -5.50 9.61 -12.15
N SER A 85 -4.56 10.39 -12.68
CA SER A 85 -4.18 10.32 -14.10
C SER A 85 -3.37 9.07 -14.47
N ASN A 86 -2.47 8.62 -13.58
CA ASN A 86 -1.64 7.44 -13.82
C ASN A 86 -2.44 6.14 -13.76
N VAL A 87 -3.49 6.06 -12.91
CA VAL A 87 -4.38 4.89 -12.88
C VAL A 87 -5.13 4.76 -14.19
N SER A 88 -5.76 5.83 -14.65
CA SER A 88 -6.57 5.81 -15.88
C SER A 88 -5.72 5.42 -17.09
N TYR A 89 -4.50 5.93 -17.19
CA TYR A 89 -3.56 5.57 -18.25
C TYR A 89 -3.18 4.08 -18.20
N ASN A 90 -2.76 3.59 -17.02
CA ASN A 90 -2.35 2.18 -16.86
C ASN A 90 -3.53 1.22 -17.06
N LEU A 91 -4.73 1.55 -16.57
CA LEU A 91 -5.92 0.73 -16.79
C LEU A 91 -6.24 0.62 -18.29
N LYS A 92 -6.21 1.75 -19.02
CA LYS A 92 -6.41 1.74 -20.49
C LYS A 92 -5.39 0.85 -21.17
N LYS A 93 -4.11 0.98 -20.83
CA LYS A 93 -3.04 0.15 -21.38
C LYS A 93 -3.23 -1.33 -21.07
N LEU A 94 -3.60 -1.69 -19.85
CA LEU A 94 -3.83 -3.07 -19.46
C LEU A 94 -5.05 -3.69 -20.16
N VAL A 95 -6.08 -2.91 -20.46
CA VAL A 95 -7.20 -3.34 -21.30
C VAL A 95 -6.75 -3.56 -22.75
N GLU A 96 -6.02 -2.60 -23.34
CA GLU A 96 -5.47 -2.71 -24.70
C GLU A 96 -4.55 -3.92 -24.87
N MET A 97 -3.78 -4.26 -23.83
CA MET A 97 -2.87 -5.40 -23.79
C MET A 97 -3.55 -6.74 -23.44
N GLY A 98 -4.85 -6.72 -23.13
CA GLY A 98 -5.65 -7.90 -22.82
C GLY A 98 -5.43 -8.49 -21.42
N TYR A 99 -4.90 -7.72 -20.46
CA TYR A 99 -4.76 -8.12 -19.06
C TYR A 99 -6.03 -7.85 -18.23
N LEU A 100 -6.80 -6.87 -18.65
CA LEU A 100 -8.06 -6.49 -18.04
C LEU A 100 -9.20 -6.58 -19.04
N ASP A 101 -10.32 -7.09 -18.58
CA ASP A 101 -11.59 -6.96 -19.24
C ASP A 101 -12.37 -5.78 -18.67
N HIS A 102 -13.07 -5.10 -19.55
CA HIS A 102 -13.75 -3.86 -19.28
C HIS A 102 -15.21 -4.02 -19.69
N GLN A 103 -16.07 -4.22 -18.72
CA GLN A 103 -17.49 -4.43 -18.96
C GLN A 103 -18.31 -3.22 -18.46
N ARG A 104 -19.22 -2.74 -19.32
CA ARG A 104 -20.24 -1.78 -18.85
C ARG A 104 -21.19 -2.51 -17.91
N SER A 105 -21.43 -1.92 -16.74
CA SER A 105 -22.42 -2.47 -15.80
C SER A 105 -23.80 -2.50 -16.45
N HIS A 106 -24.48 -3.64 -16.35
CA HIS A 106 -25.87 -3.77 -16.79
C HIS A 106 -26.84 -3.00 -15.87
N ILE A 107 -26.43 -2.73 -14.62
CA ILE A 107 -27.25 -2.07 -13.61
C ILE A 107 -27.09 -0.55 -13.69
N ASP A 108 -25.86 -0.06 -13.91
CA ASP A 108 -25.57 1.36 -14.09
C ASP A 108 -24.67 1.55 -15.30
N ARG A 109 -25.24 2.01 -16.41
CA ARG A 109 -24.52 2.25 -17.68
C ARG A 109 -23.38 3.29 -17.55
N ARG A 110 -23.31 4.04 -16.46
CA ARG A 110 -22.25 5.03 -16.18
C ARG A 110 -21.06 4.41 -15.44
N SER A 111 -21.23 3.22 -14.85
CA SER A 111 -20.14 2.54 -14.15
C SER A 111 -19.49 1.48 -15.04
N VAL A 112 -18.20 1.58 -15.15
CA VAL A 112 -17.35 0.63 -15.86
C VAL A 112 -16.75 -0.33 -14.83
N ARG A 113 -17.01 -1.61 -14.97
CA ARG A 113 -16.40 -2.66 -14.15
C ARG A 113 -15.15 -3.19 -14.82
N ILE A 114 -14.14 -3.44 -14.02
CA ILE A 114 -12.83 -3.91 -14.42
C ILE A 114 -12.57 -5.23 -13.74
N LYS A 115 -12.18 -6.23 -14.53
CA LYS A 115 -11.91 -7.60 -14.06
C LYS A 115 -10.64 -8.12 -14.70
N LEU A 116 -9.89 -8.96 -13.99
CA LEU A 116 -8.74 -9.67 -14.57
C LEU A 116 -9.20 -10.68 -15.63
N THR A 117 -8.47 -10.71 -16.75
CA THR A 117 -8.50 -11.83 -17.70
C THR A 117 -7.63 -12.98 -17.17
N ASP A 118 -7.60 -14.14 -17.87
CA ASP A 118 -6.66 -15.21 -17.53
C ASP A 118 -5.21 -14.72 -17.58
N LYS A 119 -4.87 -13.95 -18.60
CA LYS A 119 -3.56 -13.30 -18.74
C LYS A 119 -3.25 -12.35 -17.57
N GLY A 120 -4.25 -11.62 -17.07
CA GLY A 120 -4.11 -10.75 -15.90
C GLY A 120 -3.92 -11.54 -14.61
N ARG A 121 -4.61 -12.67 -14.47
CA ARG A 121 -4.46 -13.59 -13.33
C ARG A 121 -3.06 -14.21 -13.28
N GLU A 122 -2.49 -14.60 -14.40
CA GLU A 122 -1.09 -15.08 -14.44
C GLU A 122 -0.11 -14.06 -13.85
N VAL A 123 -0.25 -12.78 -14.21
CA VAL A 123 0.60 -11.70 -13.66
C VAL A 123 0.37 -11.52 -12.16
N ARG A 124 -0.88 -11.49 -11.72
CA ARG A 124 -1.22 -11.43 -10.29
C ARG A 124 -0.58 -12.57 -9.52
N ASP A 125 -0.63 -13.80 -10.05
CA ASP A 125 -0.10 -14.99 -9.39
C ASP A 125 1.42 -14.96 -9.27
N ILE A 126 2.12 -14.35 -10.23
CA ILE A 126 3.57 -14.11 -10.12
C ILE A 126 3.87 -13.20 -8.93
N VAL A 127 3.12 -12.11 -8.76
CA VAL A 127 3.31 -11.19 -7.63
C VAL A 127 2.94 -11.87 -6.30
N GLU A 128 1.86 -12.65 -6.27
CA GLU A 128 1.45 -13.43 -5.10
C GLU A 128 2.55 -14.42 -4.67
N MET A 129 3.11 -15.20 -5.62
CA MET A 129 4.22 -16.12 -5.33
C MET A 129 5.46 -15.40 -4.80
N LEU A 130 5.77 -14.21 -5.34
CA LEU A 130 6.86 -13.37 -4.85
C LEU A 130 6.62 -12.96 -3.38
N TYR A 131 5.42 -12.51 -3.05
CA TYR A 131 5.08 -12.10 -1.69
C TYR A 131 5.08 -13.28 -0.71
N GLN A 132 4.57 -14.44 -1.11
CA GLN A 132 4.65 -15.66 -0.29
C GLN A 132 6.10 -16.03 0.03
N LYS A 133 7.00 -15.95 -0.95
CA LYS A 133 8.44 -16.17 -0.75
C LYS A 133 9.03 -15.15 0.24
N HIS A 134 8.65 -13.88 0.16
CA HIS A 134 9.11 -12.86 1.09
C HIS A 134 8.57 -13.10 2.50
N VAL A 135 7.29 -13.42 2.66
CA VAL A 135 6.70 -13.73 3.96
C VAL A 135 7.43 -14.90 4.64
N ALA A 136 7.82 -15.92 3.87
CA ALA A 136 8.55 -17.07 4.40
C ALA A 136 9.96 -16.73 4.91
N THR A 137 10.55 -15.63 4.47
CA THR A 137 11.97 -15.29 4.76
C THR A 137 12.17 -14.00 5.53
N VAL A 138 11.16 -13.12 5.61
CA VAL A 138 11.29 -11.76 6.17
C VAL A 138 11.75 -11.76 7.63
N ALA A 139 11.28 -12.69 8.44
CA ALA A 139 11.69 -12.76 9.84
C ALA A 139 13.15 -13.22 9.99
N GLN A 140 13.57 -14.21 9.20
CA GLN A 140 14.92 -14.79 9.29
C GLN A 140 15.98 -13.90 8.64
N VAL A 141 15.68 -13.29 7.50
CA VAL A 141 16.63 -12.50 6.70
C VAL A 141 16.48 -11.00 6.99
N GLY A 142 15.25 -10.52 7.11
CA GLY A 142 14.95 -9.11 7.37
C GLY A 142 14.95 -8.74 8.85
N GLY A 143 14.90 -9.72 9.74
CA GLY A 143 14.86 -9.49 11.19
C GLY A 143 13.59 -8.80 11.69
N ILE A 144 12.50 -8.84 10.91
CA ILE A 144 11.23 -8.17 11.27
C ILE A 144 10.20 -9.23 11.63
N HIS A 145 9.68 -9.17 12.86
CA HIS A 145 8.73 -10.12 13.38
C HIS A 145 7.27 -9.62 13.31
N CYS A 146 6.34 -10.52 13.60
CA CYS A 146 4.90 -10.27 13.44
C CYS A 146 4.39 -9.08 14.27
N ASP A 147 4.85 -8.92 15.50
CA ASP A 147 4.50 -7.84 16.43
C ASP A 147 5.01 -6.48 15.96
N GLU A 148 6.22 -6.44 15.35
CA GLU A 148 6.78 -5.23 14.74
C GLU A 148 5.96 -4.82 13.52
N PHE A 149 5.58 -5.76 12.65
CA PHE A 149 4.64 -5.48 11.55
C PHE A 149 3.29 -4.98 12.05
N ALA A 150 2.74 -5.58 13.11
CA ALA A 150 1.48 -5.15 13.68
C ALA A 150 1.56 -3.71 14.21
N THR A 151 2.68 -3.35 14.84
CA THR A 151 2.92 -2.00 15.36
C THR A 151 3.11 -1.00 14.22
N LEU A 152 3.94 -1.35 13.23
CA LEU A 152 4.15 -0.53 12.03
C LEU A 152 2.83 -0.26 11.29
N ASN A 153 2.04 -1.30 11.05
CA ASN A 153 0.76 -1.18 10.35
C ASN A 153 -0.21 -0.24 11.09
N ARG A 154 -0.32 -0.35 12.43
CA ARG A 154 -1.15 0.57 13.22
C ARG A 154 -0.67 2.03 13.09
N SER A 155 0.64 2.25 13.10
CA SER A 155 1.22 3.59 12.98
C SER A 155 1.00 4.18 11.60
N LEU A 156 1.20 3.39 10.52
CA LEU A 156 0.94 3.81 9.14
C LEU A 156 -0.54 4.12 8.91
N GLN A 157 -1.48 3.31 9.43
CA GLN A 157 -2.91 3.57 9.33
C GLN A 157 -3.33 4.87 10.02
N ARG A 158 -2.71 5.19 11.18
CA ARG A 158 -2.96 6.46 11.87
C ARG A 158 -2.44 7.65 11.09
N LEU A 159 -1.26 7.51 10.46
CA LEU A 159 -0.68 8.54 9.61
C LEU A 159 -1.51 8.76 8.33
N GLU A 160 -1.98 7.69 7.70
CA GLU A 160 -2.89 7.74 6.55
C GLU A 160 -4.18 8.49 6.89
N ARG A 161 -4.80 8.17 8.04
CA ARG A 161 -5.99 8.86 8.52
C ARG A 161 -5.73 10.34 8.75
N PHE A 162 -4.63 10.67 9.43
CA PHE A 162 -4.22 12.05 9.65
C PHE A 162 -4.13 12.85 8.33
N TRP A 163 -3.47 12.29 7.31
CA TRP A 163 -3.39 12.95 6.00
C TRP A 163 -4.74 13.04 5.29
N THR A 164 -5.57 12.03 5.41
CA THR A 164 -6.94 12.06 4.87
C THR A 164 -7.74 13.20 5.48
N ASP A 165 -7.67 13.38 6.79
CA ASP A 165 -8.36 14.45 7.51
C ASP A 165 -7.81 15.84 7.10
N GLN A 166 -6.48 15.98 6.93
CA GLN A 166 -5.89 17.22 6.41
C GLN A 166 -6.43 17.58 5.03
N ILE A 167 -6.62 16.61 4.15
CA ILE A 167 -7.15 16.83 2.79
C ILE A 167 -8.64 17.18 2.82
N LEU A 168 -9.43 16.44 3.60
CA LEU A 168 -10.88 16.58 3.64
C LEU A 168 -11.34 17.86 4.36
N TYR A 169 -10.68 18.20 5.46
CA TYR A 169 -11.07 19.30 6.33
C TYR A 169 -10.20 20.54 6.20
N ARG A 170 -9.14 20.50 5.38
CA ARG A 170 -8.16 21.60 5.19
C ARG A 170 -7.62 22.14 6.53
N LEU A 171 -7.34 21.21 7.47
CA LEU A 171 -6.80 21.52 8.79
C LEU A 171 -5.36 22.03 8.69
#